data_d87c765383751f44f3774a37755a1199
#
_entry.id   d87c765383751f44f3774a37755a1199
#
_cell.length_a   1.000
_cell.length_b   1.000
_cell.length_c   1.000
_cell.angle_alpha   90.00
_cell.angle_beta   90.00
_cell.angle_gamma   90.00
#
_symmetry.space_group_name_H-M   'P 1'
#
loop_
_entity.id
_entity.type
_entity.pdbx_description
1 polymer ?
#
loop_
_entity_poly.entity_id
_entity_poly.type
_entity_poly.pdbx_seq_one_letter_code
_entity_poly.pdbx_strand_id
1 'polypeptide(L)'
;ITMCGTYKLYTKPKLPTWRPRGRLDFQLLYIAAGKAHFHFGSDTEETIVPAGHMVLYRPKEPQKYEYYANDQTEVFWVHFTGNNVTNLLRSYGLTNDKKVFYCGFDSEYKTLFQSMIKELQMCQDGYPEMLEMYLRQIFIKLQRDFHSSITITSSRTAAEIDRVVSYFSEHYNEQINIDDY
;
A
#
# COMPACT_ATOMS: atom_id res chain seq x y z
N ILE A 1 15.28 -6.33 -4.78
CA ILE A 1 14.30 -6.52 -3.68
C ILE A 1 14.97 -7.39 -2.62
N THR A 2 14.84 -6.98 -1.36
CA THR A 2 15.50 -7.65 -0.23
C THR A 2 14.53 -8.51 0.57
N MET A 3 13.28 -8.10 0.67
CA MET A 3 12.24 -8.81 1.41
C MET A 3 10.85 -8.39 0.90
N CYS A 4 9.88 -9.28 0.99
CA CYS A 4 8.46 -8.95 0.84
C CYS A 4 7.60 -9.89 1.69
N GLY A 5 6.37 -9.50 1.95
CA GLY A 5 5.47 -10.28 2.77
C GLY A 5 4.10 -9.65 2.94
N THR A 6 3.30 -10.27 3.79
CA THR A 6 1.97 -9.80 4.15
C THR A 6 1.72 -9.97 5.64
N TYR A 7 0.85 -9.12 6.20
CA TYR A 7 0.30 -9.27 7.54
C TYR A 7 -1.21 -9.21 7.49
N LYS A 8 -1.83 -10.15 8.21
CA LYS A 8 -3.24 -10.13 8.58
C LYS A 8 -3.35 -10.63 10.01
N LEU A 9 -3.97 -9.85 10.89
CA LEU A 9 -4.04 -10.19 12.31
C LEU A 9 -5.21 -11.13 12.56
N TYR A 10 -4.91 -12.32 13.12
CA TYR A 10 -5.93 -13.30 13.50
C TYR A 10 -6.03 -13.49 15.01
N THR A 11 -4.90 -13.52 15.70
CA THR A 11 -4.82 -13.84 17.13
C THR A 11 -4.29 -12.69 17.99
N LYS A 12 -3.50 -11.80 17.40
CA LYS A 12 -2.96 -10.63 18.10
C LYS A 12 -3.89 -9.44 17.91
N PRO A 13 -4.28 -8.74 18.97
CA PRO A 13 -5.18 -7.58 18.84
C PRO A 13 -4.51 -6.38 18.14
N LYS A 14 -3.16 -6.30 18.20
CA LYS A 14 -2.38 -5.18 17.69
C LYS A 14 -1.00 -5.63 17.22
N LEU A 15 -0.51 -5.02 16.14
CA LEU A 15 0.87 -5.17 15.66
C LEU A 15 1.50 -3.77 15.49
N PRO A 16 2.29 -3.29 16.47
CA PRO A 16 2.98 -2.01 16.38
C PRO A 16 4.32 -2.15 15.64
N THR A 17 4.70 -1.10 14.93
CA THR A 17 6.03 -0.91 14.37
C THR A 17 6.58 0.43 14.84
N TRP A 18 7.77 0.40 15.45
CA TRP A 18 8.50 1.58 15.88
C TRP A 18 9.98 1.49 15.45
N ARG A 19 10.38 2.34 14.52
CA ARG A 19 11.75 2.43 14.01
C ARG A 19 12.17 3.90 13.95
N PRO A 20 12.69 4.48 15.04
CA PRO A 20 13.00 5.92 15.11
C PRO A 20 14.11 6.36 14.15
N ARG A 21 15.00 5.44 13.75
CA ARG A 21 16.06 5.71 12.77
C ARG A 21 15.72 5.26 11.35
N GLY A 22 14.48 4.79 11.15
CA GLY A 22 14.04 4.21 9.88
C GLY A 22 14.80 2.93 9.52
N ARG A 23 14.79 2.62 8.23
CA ARG A 23 15.52 1.51 7.61
C ARG A 23 16.59 2.05 6.68
N LEU A 24 17.48 1.19 6.17
CA LEU A 24 18.49 1.54 5.17
C LEU A 24 17.99 1.35 3.73
N ASP A 25 16.84 0.69 3.57
CA ASP A 25 16.19 0.39 2.31
C ASP A 25 14.86 1.18 2.18
N PHE A 26 14.27 1.18 0.99
CA PHE A 26 12.92 1.65 0.77
C PHE A 26 11.92 0.59 1.22
N GLN A 27 10.76 1.04 1.68
CA GLN A 27 9.63 0.17 2.00
C GLN A 27 8.37 0.71 1.36
N LEU A 28 7.71 -0.12 0.54
CA LEU A 28 6.38 0.14 0.03
C LEU A 28 5.40 -0.77 0.77
N LEU A 29 4.35 -0.18 1.32
CA LEU A 29 3.25 -0.85 2.01
C LEU A 29 1.99 -0.66 1.17
N TYR A 30 1.20 -1.71 0.97
CA TYR A 30 -0.12 -1.66 0.34
C TYR A 30 -1.17 -2.12 1.34
N ILE A 31 -2.12 -1.25 1.65
CA ILE A 31 -3.27 -1.55 2.52
C ILE A 31 -4.34 -2.18 1.63
N ALA A 32 -4.44 -3.51 1.66
CA ALA A 32 -5.31 -4.28 0.79
C ALA A 32 -6.73 -4.43 1.37
N ALA A 33 -6.88 -4.36 2.71
CA ALA A 33 -8.17 -4.39 3.39
C ALA A 33 -8.10 -3.64 4.72
N GLY A 34 -9.24 -3.17 5.20
CA GLY A 34 -9.35 -2.45 6.46
C GLY A 34 -8.63 -1.11 6.43
N LYS A 35 -7.95 -0.77 7.52
CA LYS A 35 -7.18 0.47 7.64
C LYS A 35 -5.95 0.28 8.51
N ALA A 36 -4.99 1.19 8.38
CA ALA A 36 -3.75 1.20 9.16
C ALA A 36 -3.51 2.59 9.75
N HIS A 37 -2.85 2.63 10.89
CA HIS A 37 -2.63 3.83 11.69
C HIS A 37 -1.16 4.23 11.60
N PHE A 38 -0.89 5.38 10.99
CA PHE A 38 0.46 5.90 10.74
C PHE A 38 0.69 7.19 11.53
N HIS A 39 1.93 7.42 11.92
CA HIS A 39 2.39 8.67 12.49
C HIS A 39 3.51 9.23 11.60
N PHE A 40 3.20 10.26 10.81
CA PHE A 40 4.14 10.95 9.94
C PHE A 40 4.55 12.28 10.60
N GLY A 41 5.79 12.40 11.03
CA GLY A 41 6.27 13.63 11.66
C GLY A 41 6.24 13.59 13.18
N SER A 42 5.45 14.45 13.84
CA SER A 42 5.36 14.47 15.29
C SER A 42 4.64 13.22 15.81
N ASP A 43 5.08 12.69 16.97
CA ASP A 43 4.52 11.46 17.57
C ASP A 43 3.04 11.57 17.99
N THR A 44 2.46 12.75 17.91
CA THR A 44 1.11 13.05 18.43
C THR A 44 0.02 13.02 17.36
N GLU A 45 0.37 13.12 16.08
CA GLU A 45 -0.63 13.15 15.01
C GLU A 45 -0.73 11.78 14.32
N GLU A 46 -1.91 11.17 14.44
CA GLU A 46 -2.25 9.92 13.78
C GLU A 46 -2.87 10.20 12.42
N THR A 47 -2.38 9.50 11.40
CA THR A 47 -2.97 9.48 10.06
C THR A 47 -3.56 8.10 9.80
N ILE A 48 -4.86 8.02 9.63
CA ILE A 48 -5.55 6.78 9.26
C ILE A 48 -5.43 6.62 7.74
N VAL A 49 -4.87 5.49 7.30
CA VAL A 49 -4.73 5.14 5.88
C VAL A 49 -5.62 3.93 5.59
N PRO A 50 -6.73 4.11 4.86
CA PRO A 50 -7.65 3.03 4.54
C PRO A 50 -7.12 2.12 3.42
N ALA A 51 -7.84 1.03 3.17
CA ALA A 51 -7.61 0.16 2.02
C ALA A 51 -7.58 0.97 0.70
N GLY A 52 -6.94 0.43 -0.33
CA GLY A 52 -6.75 1.11 -1.61
C GLY A 52 -5.67 2.19 -1.60
N HIS A 53 -4.81 2.20 -0.58
CA HIS A 53 -3.68 3.14 -0.49
C HIS A 53 -2.35 2.43 -0.34
N MET A 54 -1.30 3.08 -0.81
CA MET A 54 0.09 2.68 -0.58
C MET A 54 0.83 3.72 0.23
N VAL A 55 1.75 3.26 1.07
CA VAL A 55 2.64 4.11 1.86
C VAL A 55 4.08 3.79 1.49
N LEU A 56 4.84 4.82 1.11
CA LEU A 56 6.24 4.71 0.74
C LEU A 56 7.13 5.35 1.80
N TYR A 57 7.97 4.56 2.43
CA TYR A 57 9.07 5.01 3.27
C TYR A 57 10.40 4.95 2.51
N ARG A 58 11.19 6.00 2.67
CA ARG A 58 12.54 6.11 2.12
C ARG A 58 13.59 5.72 3.16
N PRO A 59 14.81 5.44 2.74
CA PRO A 59 15.91 5.15 3.68
C PRO A 59 16.03 6.23 4.76
N LYS A 60 16.23 5.78 6.02
CA LYS A 60 16.39 6.61 7.21
C LYS A 60 15.18 7.44 7.63
N GLU A 61 14.03 7.31 6.98
CA GLU A 61 12.80 7.92 7.46
C GLU A 61 12.28 7.19 8.70
N PRO A 62 12.00 7.90 9.81
CA PRO A 62 11.37 7.30 10.98
C PRO A 62 10.05 6.62 10.61
N GLN A 63 9.81 5.45 11.19
CA GLN A 63 8.62 4.65 10.94
C GLN A 63 7.91 4.38 12.26
N LYS A 64 6.66 4.85 12.34
CA LYS A 64 5.76 4.54 13.45
C LYS A 64 4.38 4.30 12.88
N TYR A 65 3.92 3.05 12.99
CA TYR A 65 2.59 2.66 12.51
C TYR A 65 2.10 1.41 13.23
N GLU A 66 0.80 1.21 13.19
CA GLU A 66 0.12 0.15 13.91
C GLU A 66 -1.02 -0.43 13.08
N TYR A 67 -1.22 -1.73 13.24
CA TYR A 67 -2.38 -2.45 12.71
C TYR A 67 -3.18 -3.01 13.89
N TYR A 68 -4.50 -2.96 13.78
CA TYR A 68 -5.41 -3.49 14.78
C TYR A 68 -6.25 -4.61 14.17
N ALA A 69 -6.50 -5.67 14.94
CA ALA A 69 -7.33 -6.80 14.49
C ALA A 69 -8.77 -6.38 14.20
N ASN A 70 -9.31 -5.45 15.02
CA ASN A 70 -10.65 -4.91 14.85
C ASN A 70 -10.85 -4.14 13.53
N ASP A 71 -9.77 -3.62 12.96
CA ASP A 71 -9.79 -2.93 11.66
C ASP A 71 -9.73 -3.91 10.48
N GLN A 72 -9.58 -5.20 10.74
CA GLN A 72 -9.43 -6.26 9.73
C GLN A 72 -8.32 -5.96 8.71
N THR A 73 -7.26 -5.29 9.14
CA THR A 73 -6.17 -4.84 8.28
C THR A 73 -5.48 -6.01 7.60
N GLU A 74 -5.43 -5.98 6.28
CA GLU A 74 -4.56 -6.81 5.45
C GLU A 74 -3.57 -5.90 4.74
N VAL A 75 -2.28 -6.10 4.98
CA VAL A 75 -1.23 -5.28 4.38
C VAL A 75 -0.20 -6.15 3.68
N PHE A 76 0.22 -5.75 2.50
CA PHE A 76 1.36 -6.28 1.79
C PHE A 76 2.51 -5.29 1.85
N TRP A 77 3.73 -5.79 1.85
CA TRP A 77 4.91 -4.93 1.91
C TRP A 77 6.06 -5.50 1.11
N VAL A 78 6.89 -4.62 0.58
CA VAL A 78 8.15 -4.95 -0.10
C VAL A 78 9.24 -3.99 0.33
N HIS A 79 10.43 -4.54 0.58
CA HIS A 79 11.67 -3.81 0.83
C HIS A 79 12.57 -3.91 -0.38
N PHE A 80 13.12 -2.79 -0.80
CA PHE A 80 13.98 -2.72 -1.99
C PHE A 80 15.06 -1.65 -1.86
N THR A 81 16.15 -1.84 -2.58
CA THR A 81 17.29 -0.92 -2.61
C THR A 81 17.93 -0.93 -3.99
N GLY A 82 18.74 0.07 -4.28
CA GLY A 82 19.48 0.20 -5.53
C GLY A 82 19.94 1.64 -5.77
N ASN A 83 21.00 1.79 -6.54
CA ASN A 83 21.65 3.10 -6.77
C ASN A 83 20.76 4.10 -7.53
N ASN A 84 19.79 3.60 -8.31
CA ASN A 84 18.93 4.43 -9.17
C ASN A 84 17.48 4.49 -8.69
N VAL A 85 17.14 3.94 -7.53
CA VAL A 85 15.77 3.85 -7.03
C VAL A 85 15.13 5.23 -6.90
N THR A 86 15.84 6.22 -6.37
CA THR A 86 15.29 7.58 -6.21
C THR A 86 14.88 8.21 -7.55
N ASN A 87 15.71 8.06 -8.60
CA ASN A 87 15.38 8.58 -9.92
C ASN A 87 14.21 7.81 -10.55
N LEU A 88 14.20 6.48 -10.35
CA LEU A 88 13.11 5.62 -10.81
C LEU A 88 11.77 6.01 -10.16
N LEU A 89 11.73 6.17 -8.85
CA LEU A 89 10.53 6.61 -8.13
C LEU A 89 10.05 7.97 -8.64
N ARG A 90 10.98 8.91 -8.85
CA ARG A 90 10.64 10.24 -9.40
C ARG A 90 10.04 10.15 -10.80
N SER A 91 10.56 9.27 -11.68
CA SER A 91 10.02 9.09 -13.04
C SER A 91 8.59 8.54 -13.05
N TYR A 92 8.17 7.85 -11.98
CA TYR A 92 6.79 7.40 -11.76
C TYR A 92 5.93 8.38 -10.95
N GLY A 93 6.42 9.60 -10.66
CA GLY A 93 5.67 10.60 -9.90
C GLY A 93 5.64 10.36 -8.38
N LEU A 94 6.43 9.41 -7.87
CA LEU A 94 6.53 9.10 -6.44
C LEU A 94 7.58 10.01 -5.78
N THR A 95 7.25 11.29 -5.69
CA THR A 95 8.14 12.36 -5.22
C THR A 95 8.31 12.37 -3.69
N ASN A 96 9.29 13.16 -3.19
CA ASN A 96 9.68 13.12 -1.78
C ASN A 96 8.69 13.83 -0.84
N ASP A 97 7.84 14.67 -1.37
CA ASP A 97 6.83 15.45 -0.65
C ASP A 97 5.61 14.63 -0.26
N LYS A 98 5.44 13.45 -0.85
CA LYS A 98 4.27 12.59 -0.64
C LYS A 98 4.67 11.21 -0.14
N LYS A 99 3.99 10.74 0.90
CA LYS A 99 4.20 9.39 1.49
C LYS A 99 3.04 8.45 1.22
N VAL A 100 1.82 8.95 1.14
CA VAL A 100 0.59 8.19 0.95
C VAL A 100 0.08 8.40 -0.46
N PHE A 101 -0.22 7.31 -1.16
CA PHE A 101 -0.67 7.31 -2.56
C PHE A 101 -1.95 6.50 -2.66
N TYR A 102 -3.01 7.10 -3.18
CA TYR A 102 -4.23 6.38 -3.53
C TYR A 102 -3.97 5.54 -4.78
N CYS A 103 -4.36 4.28 -4.75
CA CYS A 103 -4.20 3.33 -5.85
C CYS A 103 -5.49 2.56 -6.20
N GLY A 104 -6.59 2.86 -5.49
CA GLY A 104 -7.85 2.15 -5.69
C GLY A 104 -7.85 0.71 -5.19
N PHE A 105 -8.94 0.02 -5.49
CA PHE A 105 -9.21 -1.36 -5.02
C PHE A 105 -8.91 -2.41 -6.10
N ASP A 106 -7.92 -2.19 -6.96
CA ASP A 106 -7.57 -3.15 -8.00
C ASP A 106 -6.92 -4.42 -7.40
N SER A 107 -7.58 -5.57 -7.59
CA SER A 107 -7.09 -6.88 -7.14
C SER A 107 -5.74 -7.27 -7.74
N GLU A 108 -5.34 -6.64 -8.84
CA GLU A 108 -4.06 -6.90 -9.50
C GLU A 108 -2.87 -6.49 -8.60
N TYR A 109 -3.01 -5.44 -7.78
CA TYR A 109 -1.98 -5.09 -6.80
C TYR A 109 -1.72 -6.24 -5.82
N LYS A 110 -2.79 -6.82 -5.27
CA LYS A 110 -2.67 -7.98 -4.38
C LYS A 110 -1.98 -9.15 -5.07
N THR A 111 -2.37 -9.44 -6.32
CA THR A 111 -1.78 -10.50 -7.13
C THR A 111 -0.28 -10.27 -7.36
N LEU A 112 0.14 -9.05 -7.69
CA LEU A 112 1.55 -8.71 -7.89
C LEU A 112 2.39 -8.91 -6.62
N PHE A 113 1.89 -8.47 -5.46
CA PHE A 113 2.56 -8.71 -4.17
C PHE A 113 2.64 -10.20 -3.84
N GLN A 114 1.57 -10.97 -4.05
CA GLN A 114 1.57 -12.42 -3.85
C GLN A 114 2.56 -13.13 -4.77
N SER A 115 2.66 -12.69 -6.02
CA SER A 115 3.65 -13.20 -6.97
C SER A 115 5.08 -12.94 -6.51
N MET A 116 5.37 -11.72 -6.01
CA MET A 116 6.69 -11.41 -5.42
C MET A 116 7.00 -12.30 -4.22
N ILE A 117 6.03 -12.52 -3.33
CA ILE A 117 6.21 -13.38 -2.14
C ILE A 117 6.54 -14.80 -2.58
N LYS A 118 5.78 -15.35 -3.53
CA LYS A 118 6.00 -16.69 -4.07
C LYS A 118 7.37 -16.81 -4.75
N GLU A 119 7.75 -15.84 -5.56
CA GLU A 119 9.03 -15.81 -6.28
C GLU A 119 10.20 -15.81 -5.31
N LEU A 120 10.14 -14.97 -4.26
CA LEU A 120 11.16 -14.90 -3.23
C LEU A 120 11.27 -16.19 -2.38
N GLN A 121 10.16 -16.92 -2.20
CA GLN A 121 10.14 -18.20 -1.50
C GLN A 121 10.71 -19.33 -2.34
N MET A 122 10.44 -19.34 -3.64
CA MET A 122 10.85 -20.41 -4.55
C MET A 122 12.32 -20.26 -5.01
N CYS A 123 12.82 -19.03 -5.11
CA CYS A 123 14.20 -18.71 -5.51
C CYS A 123 14.66 -19.46 -6.77
N GLN A 124 13.78 -19.57 -7.77
CA GLN A 124 14.11 -20.22 -9.04
C GLN A 124 15.08 -19.35 -9.87
N ASP A 125 15.70 -19.92 -10.88
CA ASP A 125 16.59 -19.18 -11.78
C ASP A 125 15.85 -17.97 -12.36
N GLY A 126 16.49 -16.78 -12.30
CA GLY A 126 15.89 -15.52 -12.75
C GLY A 126 14.92 -14.85 -11.76
N TYR A 127 14.79 -15.36 -10.51
CA TYR A 127 13.90 -14.75 -9.52
C TYR A 127 14.20 -13.27 -9.21
N PRO A 128 15.46 -12.78 -9.22
CA PRO A 128 15.71 -11.36 -8.94
C PRO A 128 15.12 -10.45 -10.02
N GLU A 129 15.22 -10.85 -11.27
CA GLU A 129 14.66 -10.15 -12.43
C GLU A 129 13.12 -10.17 -12.38
N MET A 130 12.52 -11.32 -12.05
CA MET A 130 11.08 -11.44 -11.89
C MET A 130 10.56 -10.51 -10.78
N LEU A 131 11.23 -10.47 -9.64
CA LEU A 131 10.89 -9.56 -8.55
C LEU A 131 10.94 -8.09 -8.98
N GLU A 132 11.99 -7.70 -9.73
CA GLU A 132 12.12 -6.35 -10.28
C GLU A 132 10.99 -6.02 -11.24
N MET A 133 10.62 -6.95 -12.13
CA MET A 133 9.51 -6.78 -13.07
C MET A 133 8.17 -6.57 -12.36
N TYR A 134 7.86 -7.35 -11.32
CA TYR A 134 6.63 -7.17 -10.53
C TYR A 134 6.61 -5.82 -9.81
N LEU A 135 7.71 -5.39 -9.22
CA LEU A 135 7.78 -4.08 -8.57
C LEU A 135 7.62 -2.93 -9.57
N ARG A 136 8.22 -3.05 -10.76
CA ARG A 136 8.04 -2.08 -11.85
C ARG A 136 6.58 -2.01 -12.31
N GLN A 137 5.90 -3.15 -12.43
CA GLN A 137 4.47 -3.18 -12.76
C GLN A 137 3.65 -2.43 -11.71
N ILE A 138 3.91 -2.62 -10.41
CA ILE A 138 3.26 -1.87 -9.34
C ILE A 138 3.45 -0.36 -9.53
N PHE A 139 4.66 0.11 -9.81
CA PHE A 139 4.94 1.54 -10.00
C PHE A 139 4.26 2.10 -11.25
N ILE A 140 4.23 1.37 -12.36
CA ILE A 140 3.56 1.79 -13.59
C ILE A 140 2.05 1.91 -13.36
N LYS A 141 1.44 0.93 -12.69
CA LYS A 141 0.01 0.97 -12.34
C LYS A 141 -0.28 2.16 -11.43
N LEU A 142 0.49 2.32 -10.37
CA LEU A 142 0.33 3.42 -9.43
C LEU A 142 0.42 4.80 -10.12
N GLN A 143 1.33 4.95 -11.09
CA GLN A 143 1.43 6.15 -11.91
C GLN A 143 0.17 6.39 -12.75
N ARG A 144 -0.37 5.34 -13.37
CA ARG A 144 -1.59 5.41 -14.19
C ARG A 144 -2.79 5.78 -13.35
N ASP A 145 -2.97 5.15 -12.19
CA ASP A 145 -4.08 5.40 -11.27
C ASP A 145 -4.00 6.83 -10.72
N PHE A 146 -2.79 7.32 -10.44
CA PHE A 146 -2.55 8.69 -10.02
C PHE A 146 -2.95 9.71 -11.10
N HIS A 147 -2.60 9.47 -12.36
CA HIS A 147 -3.01 10.33 -13.47
C HIS A 147 -4.51 10.25 -13.75
N SER A 148 -5.10 9.07 -13.67
CA SER A 148 -6.55 8.89 -13.81
C SER A 148 -7.33 9.63 -12.74
N SER A 149 -6.87 9.59 -11.48
CA SER A 149 -7.49 10.32 -10.36
C SER A 149 -7.49 11.84 -10.59
N ILE A 150 -6.42 12.40 -11.15
CA ILE A 150 -6.36 13.83 -11.49
C ILE A 150 -7.37 14.18 -12.59
N THR A 151 -7.58 13.29 -13.56
CA THR A 151 -8.53 13.50 -14.66
C THR A 151 -9.98 13.32 -14.19
N ILE A 152 -10.24 12.45 -13.24
CA ILE A 152 -11.58 12.12 -12.72
C ILE A 152 -12.02 13.07 -11.58
N THR A 153 -11.11 13.75 -10.89
CA THR A 153 -11.45 14.75 -9.85
C THR A 153 -12.25 15.94 -10.42
N SER A 154 -12.40 16.02 -11.74
CA SER A 154 -13.35 16.92 -12.39
C SER A 154 -14.80 16.39 -12.45
N SER A 155 -15.05 15.14 -12.03
CA SER A 155 -16.38 14.50 -12.09
C SER A 155 -16.84 14.08 -10.69
N ARG A 156 -17.94 14.70 -10.24
CA ARG A 156 -18.68 14.37 -9.01
C ARG A 156 -19.01 12.87 -8.92
N THR A 157 -19.17 12.21 -10.05
CA THR A 157 -19.50 10.79 -10.22
C THR A 157 -18.42 9.84 -9.74
N ALA A 158 -17.13 10.20 -9.87
CA ALA A 158 -16.04 9.34 -9.47
C ALA A 158 -15.85 9.28 -7.95
N ALA A 159 -16.02 10.43 -7.28
CA ALA A 159 -16.00 10.47 -5.82
C ALA A 159 -17.16 9.67 -5.21
N GLU A 160 -18.31 9.64 -5.89
CA GLU A 160 -19.47 8.87 -5.47
C GLU A 160 -19.24 7.36 -5.68
N ILE A 161 -18.66 6.96 -6.80
CA ILE A 161 -18.30 5.55 -7.06
C ILE A 161 -17.27 5.06 -6.02
N ASP A 162 -16.24 5.85 -5.72
CA ASP A 162 -15.25 5.49 -4.71
C ASP A 162 -15.87 5.33 -3.31
N ARG A 163 -16.84 6.18 -2.96
CA ARG A 163 -17.61 6.06 -1.72
C ARG A 163 -18.41 4.76 -1.67
N VAL A 164 -19.10 4.44 -2.75
CA VAL A 164 -19.91 3.22 -2.87
C VAL A 164 -19.01 1.98 -2.75
N VAL A 165 -17.89 1.95 -3.47
CA VAL A 165 -16.93 0.85 -3.41
C VAL A 165 -16.34 0.69 -2.00
N SER A 166 -15.98 1.80 -1.34
CA SER A 166 -15.49 1.76 0.04
C SER A 166 -16.55 1.21 1.00
N TYR A 167 -17.80 1.67 0.86
CA TYR A 167 -18.91 1.19 1.69
C TYR A 167 -19.13 -0.32 1.51
N PHE A 168 -19.20 -0.82 0.29
CA PHE A 168 -19.32 -2.26 0.03
C PHE A 168 -18.11 -3.06 0.54
N SER A 169 -16.91 -2.50 0.46
CA SER A 169 -15.69 -3.16 0.96
C SER A 169 -15.65 -3.25 2.48
N GLU A 170 -16.25 -2.30 3.18
CA GLU A 170 -16.33 -2.30 4.64
C GLU A 170 -17.47 -3.18 5.17
N HIS A 171 -18.54 -3.37 4.38
CA HIS A 171 -19.78 -4.04 4.81
C HIS A 171 -20.06 -5.33 4.01
N TYR A 172 -19.06 -5.89 3.32
CA TYR A 172 -19.27 -7.07 2.44
C TYR A 172 -19.80 -8.32 3.15
N ASN A 173 -19.69 -8.38 4.49
CA ASN A 173 -20.24 -9.47 5.32
C ASN A 173 -21.65 -9.19 5.85
N GLU A 174 -22.23 -8.03 5.55
CA GLU A 174 -23.54 -7.61 6.00
C GLU A 174 -24.55 -7.75 4.85
N GLN A 175 -25.83 -7.90 5.21
CA GLN A 175 -26.89 -7.87 4.21
C GLN A 175 -27.16 -6.40 3.84
N ILE A 176 -26.58 -5.98 2.71
CA ILE A 176 -26.68 -4.59 2.23
C ILE A 176 -27.98 -4.44 1.44
N ASN A 177 -28.82 -3.51 1.87
CA ASN A 177 -30.00 -3.09 1.10
C ASN A 177 -29.60 -1.85 0.28
N ILE A 178 -29.67 -1.97 -1.05
CA ILE A 178 -29.28 -0.89 -1.96
C ILE A 178 -30.22 0.32 -1.84
N ASP A 179 -31.45 0.12 -1.37
CA ASP A 179 -32.44 1.19 -1.20
C ASP A 179 -32.17 2.08 0.03
N ASP A 180 -31.26 1.68 0.90
CA ASP A 180 -30.86 2.43 2.11
C ASP A 180 -29.63 3.33 1.86
N TYR A 181 -29.05 3.31 0.65
CA TYR A 181 -27.90 4.10 0.23
C TYR A 181 -28.34 5.23 -0.71
#